data_eb9ba5a9b4ca9618f33fbe9735839e1f
#
_entry.id   eb9ba5a9b4ca9618f33fbe9735839e1f
#
_cell.length_a   1.000
_cell.length_b   1.000
_cell.length_c   1.000
_cell.angle_alpha   90.00
_cell.angle_beta   90.00
_cell.angle_gamma   90.00
#
_symmetry.space_group_name_H-M   'P 1'
#
loop_
_entity.id
_entity.type
_entity.pdbx_description
1 polymer ?
#
loop_
_entity_poly.entity_id
_entity_poly.type
_entity_poly.pdbx_seq_one_letter_code
_entity_poly.pdbx_strand_id
1 'polypeptide(L)'
;MKQYLDLLNRILTEGVKKGDRTGTGTISIFGNQMRFNLDEGFPLLTTKKLHLKSIIYELLWFLRGDTNLKYLHEHKVSIWDEWADPDGELGHIYGYQWRSWPGYNGEFIDQISQVVYDIKNNPDSRRLIVSAWNVADLGNMNLPPCHVLFQFYVAEGRLSLQLYQRSADTFLGVPFNIASYSLLLMMMAQVTGLKPGDFIYTTGDTHLYLNHIEQARLQLTRTPRQLPAMRLNPDVKNIFDFVYEDFTLENYNPWPHIKADISV
;
A
#
# COMPACT_ATOMS: atom_id res chain seq x y z
N MET A 1 -4.17 15.43 -3.58
CA MET A 1 -4.29 14.91 -2.18
C MET A 1 -5.54 15.39 -1.44
N LYS A 2 -6.42 16.12 -2.11
CA LYS A 2 -7.71 16.56 -1.53
C LYS A 2 -8.58 15.36 -1.12
N GLN A 3 -8.59 14.29 -1.93
CA GLN A 3 -9.35 13.06 -1.69
C GLN A 3 -9.09 12.45 -0.30
N TYR A 4 -7.83 12.48 0.14
CA TYR A 4 -7.45 11.98 1.47
C TYR A 4 -7.96 12.90 2.60
N LEU A 5 -7.87 14.22 2.44
CA LEU A 5 -8.40 15.17 3.43
C LEU A 5 -9.92 15.11 3.50
N ASP A 6 -10.58 14.95 2.37
CA ASP A 6 -12.04 14.75 2.32
C ASP A 6 -12.43 13.47 3.07
N LEU A 7 -11.65 12.39 2.93
CA LEU A 7 -11.86 11.16 3.69
C LEU A 7 -11.69 11.37 5.20
N LEU A 8 -10.60 12.03 5.65
CA LEU A 8 -10.41 12.35 7.07
C LEU A 8 -11.56 13.18 7.63
N ASN A 9 -12.00 14.21 6.90
CA ASN A 9 -13.13 15.06 7.31
C ASN A 9 -14.42 14.24 7.38
N ARG A 10 -14.69 13.39 6.39
CA ARG A 10 -15.87 12.53 6.35
C ARG A 10 -15.92 11.59 7.54
N ILE A 11 -14.81 10.96 7.92
CA ILE A 11 -14.75 10.08 9.10
C ILE A 11 -15.07 10.85 10.38
N LEU A 12 -14.52 12.07 10.54
CA LEU A 12 -14.76 12.89 11.73
C LEU A 12 -16.20 13.40 11.84
N THR A 13 -16.90 13.58 10.71
CA THR A 13 -18.26 14.16 10.66
C THR A 13 -19.38 13.13 10.57
N GLU A 14 -19.13 12.01 9.89
CA GLU A 14 -20.14 10.99 9.59
C GLU A 14 -19.84 9.65 10.27
N GLY A 15 -18.63 9.46 10.79
CA GLY A 15 -18.19 8.19 11.34
C GLY A 15 -18.90 7.78 12.61
N VAL A 16 -19.06 6.47 12.78
CA VAL A 16 -19.67 5.85 13.95
C VAL A 16 -18.58 5.33 14.89
N LYS A 17 -18.72 5.60 16.18
CA LYS A 17 -17.79 5.05 17.20
C LYS A 17 -17.96 3.54 17.32
N LYS A 18 -16.84 2.83 17.32
CA LYS A 18 -16.75 1.38 17.47
C LYS A 18 -15.61 1.01 18.43
N GLY A 19 -15.79 -0.09 19.15
CA GLY A 19 -14.67 -0.79 19.77
C GLY A 19 -13.81 -1.48 18.72
N ASP A 20 -12.57 -1.81 19.08
CA ASP A 20 -11.64 -2.54 18.26
C ASP A 20 -10.81 -3.53 19.11
N ARG A 21 -10.00 -4.37 18.45
CA ARG A 21 -9.17 -5.39 19.09
C ARG A 21 -8.14 -4.78 20.06
N THR A 22 -7.64 -3.59 19.76
CA THR A 22 -6.58 -2.93 20.54
C THR A 22 -7.12 -2.25 21.82
N GLY A 23 -8.45 -2.10 21.94
CA GLY A 23 -9.07 -1.39 23.06
C GLY A 23 -8.98 0.14 22.98
N THR A 24 -8.31 0.70 21.98
CA THR A 24 -8.20 2.16 21.74
C THR A 24 -9.53 2.77 21.36
N GLY A 25 -10.35 2.02 20.61
CA GLY A 25 -11.58 2.51 19.99
C GLY A 25 -11.33 3.30 18.71
N THR A 26 -12.34 3.33 17.87
CA THR A 26 -12.27 3.98 16.55
C THR A 26 -13.51 4.81 16.26
N ILE A 27 -13.39 5.75 15.32
CA ILE A 27 -14.51 6.29 14.56
C ILE A 27 -14.37 5.77 13.13
N SER A 28 -15.40 5.16 12.55
CA SER A 28 -15.31 4.54 11.24
C SER A 28 -16.52 4.78 10.35
N ILE A 29 -16.26 4.70 9.05
CA ILE A 29 -17.25 4.57 7.98
C ILE A 29 -17.03 3.25 7.27
N PHE A 30 -18.08 2.70 6.64
CA PHE A 30 -17.95 1.48 5.85
C PHE A 30 -18.09 1.78 4.35
N GLY A 31 -17.03 1.48 3.62
CA GLY A 31 -16.94 1.71 2.18
C GLY A 31 -16.54 3.13 1.80
N ASN A 32 -15.38 3.24 1.15
CA ASN A 32 -14.90 4.49 0.54
C ASN A 32 -14.03 4.18 -0.67
N GLN A 33 -13.99 5.10 -1.62
CA GLN A 33 -13.09 5.00 -2.77
C GLN A 33 -12.43 6.35 -3.04
N MET A 34 -11.13 6.33 -3.28
CA MET A 34 -10.33 7.47 -3.74
C MET A 34 -9.69 7.14 -5.08
N ARG A 35 -9.47 8.15 -5.91
CA ARG A 35 -8.77 8.01 -7.19
C ARG A 35 -7.63 9.02 -7.27
N PHE A 36 -6.47 8.56 -7.71
CA PHE A 36 -5.26 9.36 -7.88
C PHE A 36 -4.76 9.17 -9.31
N ASN A 37 -4.74 10.25 -10.09
CA ASN A 37 -4.15 10.24 -11.42
C ASN A 37 -2.64 10.49 -11.29
N LEU A 38 -1.82 9.55 -11.77
CA LEU A 38 -0.36 9.66 -11.63
C LEU A 38 0.27 10.70 -12.57
N ASP A 39 -0.46 11.22 -13.55
CA ASP A 39 0.00 12.38 -14.34
C ASP A 39 0.03 13.68 -13.53
N GLU A 40 -0.75 13.78 -12.44
CA GLU A 40 -0.75 14.94 -11.54
C GLU A 40 0.46 14.96 -10.59
N GLY A 41 1.24 13.89 -10.55
CA GLY A 41 2.39 13.69 -9.69
C GLY A 41 2.28 12.44 -8.82
N PHE A 42 3.34 12.13 -8.10
CA PHE A 42 3.36 10.97 -7.18
C PHE A 42 2.53 11.28 -5.92
N PRO A 43 1.51 10.48 -5.59
CA PRO A 43 0.56 10.79 -4.52
C PRO A 43 1.14 10.50 -3.13
N LEU A 44 2.26 11.14 -2.80
CA LEU A 44 2.85 11.18 -1.47
C LEU A 44 2.31 12.40 -0.72
N LEU A 45 1.71 12.17 0.45
CA LEU A 45 1.08 13.23 1.24
C LEU A 45 2.02 14.41 1.50
N THR A 46 1.50 15.63 1.26
CA THR A 46 2.22 16.88 1.55
C THR A 46 1.71 17.58 2.82
N THR A 47 0.57 17.17 3.37
CA THR A 47 0.02 17.75 4.62
C THR A 47 0.66 17.20 5.88
N LYS A 48 1.43 16.13 5.78
CA LYS A 48 2.41 15.68 6.78
C LYS A 48 3.54 14.93 6.08
N LYS A 49 4.76 15.04 6.62
CA LYS A 49 5.92 14.30 6.09
C LYS A 49 5.76 12.81 6.36
N LEU A 50 5.95 11.99 5.32
CA LEU A 50 6.00 10.53 5.40
C LEU A 50 7.43 10.01 5.29
N HIS A 51 7.68 8.82 5.84
CA HIS A 51 8.98 8.16 5.79
C HIS A 51 9.05 7.25 4.55
N LEU A 52 9.34 7.84 3.38
CA LEU A 52 9.35 7.15 2.08
C LEU A 52 10.27 5.92 2.07
N LYS A 53 11.41 5.99 2.79
CA LYS A 53 12.34 4.86 2.89
C LYS A 53 11.66 3.58 3.36
N SER A 54 10.83 3.66 4.41
CA SER A 54 10.09 2.48 4.90
C SER A 54 9.09 1.97 3.87
N ILE A 55 8.42 2.87 3.14
CA ILE A 55 7.45 2.50 2.10
C ILE A 55 8.13 1.71 0.97
N ILE A 56 9.29 2.18 0.50
CA ILE A 56 10.04 1.50 -0.58
C ILE A 56 10.53 0.13 -0.11
N TYR A 57 11.18 0.05 1.06
CA TYR A 57 11.72 -1.23 1.55
C TYR A 57 10.63 -2.24 1.87
N GLU A 58 9.46 -1.81 2.39
CA GLU A 58 8.31 -2.68 2.59
C GLU A 58 7.81 -3.28 1.26
N LEU A 59 7.65 -2.44 0.23
CA LEU A 59 7.22 -2.92 -1.09
C LEU A 59 8.23 -3.88 -1.72
N LEU A 60 9.53 -3.58 -1.64
CA LEU A 60 10.58 -4.48 -2.12
C LEU A 60 10.60 -5.80 -1.35
N TRP A 61 10.36 -5.76 -0.04
CA TRP A 61 10.25 -6.93 0.81
C TRP A 61 9.06 -7.81 0.41
N PHE A 62 7.88 -7.25 0.15
CA PHE A 62 6.74 -8.00 -0.39
C PHE A 62 7.06 -8.64 -1.75
N LEU A 63 7.70 -7.90 -2.66
CA LEU A 63 8.07 -8.41 -3.99
C LEU A 63 9.13 -9.52 -3.93
N ARG A 64 9.95 -9.57 -2.90
CA ARG A 64 10.88 -10.69 -2.65
C ARG A 64 10.18 -11.96 -2.19
N GLY A 65 8.92 -11.88 -1.78
CA GLY A 65 8.19 -13.00 -1.16
C GLY A 65 8.63 -13.28 0.27
N ASP A 66 9.35 -12.36 0.88
CA ASP A 66 9.93 -12.48 2.21
C ASP A 66 8.88 -12.21 3.29
N THR A 67 9.01 -12.85 4.45
CA THR A 67 8.13 -12.72 5.62
C THR A 67 8.89 -12.46 6.91
N ASN A 68 10.23 -12.56 6.86
CA ASN A 68 11.11 -12.30 8.01
C ASN A 68 11.58 -10.86 8.04
N LEU A 69 11.65 -10.26 9.23
CA LEU A 69 12.06 -8.87 9.44
C LEU A 69 13.52 -8.57 9.14
N LYS A 70 14.37 -9.59 8.96
CA LYS A 70 15.82 -9.42 8.77
C LYS A 70 16.15 -8.41 7.68
N TYR A 71 15.52 -8.55 6.51
CA TYR A 71 15.72 -7.61 5.40
C TYR A 71 15.33 -6.17 5.77
N LEU A 72 14.20 -5.99 6.46
CA LEU A 72 13.76 -4.66 6.88
C LEU A 72 14.72 -4.06 7.92
N HIS A 73 15.17 -4.85 8.91
CA HIS A 73 16.11 -4.42 9.95
C HIS A 73 17.50 -4.06 9.39
N GLU A 74 18.03 -4.80 8.41
CA GLU A 74 19.27 -4.48 7.70
C GLU A 74 19.21 -3.07 7.09
N HIS A 75 18.01 -2.63 6.71
CA HIS A 75 17.76 -1.29 6.15
C HIS A 75 17.21 -0.28 7.17
N LYS A 76 17.18 -0.63 8.47
CA LYS A 76 16.68 0.22 9.59
C LYS A 76 15.20 0.60 9.41
N VAL A 77 14.39 -0.34 9.02
CA VAL A 77 12.93 -0.27 8.91
C VAL A 77 12.33 -1.18 9.97
N SER A 78 11.48 -0.64 10.85
CA SER A 78 10.91 -1.32 12.02
C SER A 78 9.37 -1.27 12.05
N ILE A 79 8.73 -0.98 10.92
CA ILE A 79 7.28 -0.75 10.85
C ILE A 79 6.43 -2.02 11.05
N TRP A 80 7.08 -3.19 11.13
CA TRP A 80 6.44 -4.50 11.33
C TRP A 80 6.81 -5.19 12.63
N ASP A 81 7.67 -4.58 13.47
CA ASP A 81 8.23 -5.20 14.68
C ASP A 81 7.16 -5.66 15.67
N GLU A 82 6.05 -4.91 15.79
CA GLU A 82 4.96 -5.17 16.75
C GLU A 82 4.17 -6.46 16.45
N TRP A 83 4.29 -7.02 15.24
CA TRP A 83 3.52 -8.20 14.80
C TRP A 83 4.38 -9.45 14.58
N ALA A 84 5.69 -9.30 14.57
CA ALA A 84 6.60 -10.42 14.40
C ALA A 84 6.70 -11.28 15.65
N ASP A 85 6.95 -12.57 15.44
CA ASP A 85 7.34 -13.46 16.54
C ASP A 85 8.79 -13.19 17.01
N PRO A 86 9.27 -13.88 18.06
CA PRO A 86 10.64 -13.69 18.59
C PRO A 86 11.76 -13.98 17.58
N ASP A 87 11.48 -14.77 16.52
CA ASP A 87 12.43 -15.11 15.45
C ASP A 87 12.34 -14.10 14.29
N GLY A 88 11.47 -13.11 14.40
CA GLY A 88 11.25 -12.07 13.40
C GLY A 88 10.35 -12.51 12.24
N GLU A 89 9.61 -13.61 12.40
CA GLU A 89 8.69 -14.09 11.37
C GLU A 89 7.28 -13.51 11.54
N LEU A 90 6.63 -13.27 10.40
CA LEU A 90 5.25 -12.80 10.32
C LEU A 90 4.29 -13.86 9.77
N GLY A 91 4.82 -15.02 9.40
CA GLY A 91 4.05 -16.11 8.76
C GLY A 91 3.71 -15.79 7.30
N HIS A 92 2.73 -16.46 6.74
CA HIS A 92 2.42 -16.47 5.31
C HIS A 92 1.70 -15.19 4.82
N ILE A 93 2.15 -14.01 5.26
CA ILE A 93 1.55 -12.72 4.88
C ILE A 93 1.93 -12.27 3.47
N TYR A 94 1.37 -11.20 2.99
CA TYR A 94 1.55 -10.48 1.73
C TYR A 94 2.55 -11.04 0.73
N GLY A 95 3.88 -10.94 0.99
CA GLY A 95 4.92 -11.37 0.10
C GLY A 95 4.87 -12.88 -0.21
N TYR A 96 4.61 -13.70 0.80
CA TYR A 96 4.42 -15.14 0.62
C TYR A 96 3.23 -15.43 -0.32
N GLN A 97 2.06 -14.82 -0.05
CA GLN A 97 0.88 -15.04 -0.89
C GLN A 97 1.07 -14.51 -2.32
N TRP A 98 1.78 -13.40 -2.50
CA TRP A 98 2.04 -12.84 -3.82
C TRP A 98 2.99 -13.70 -4.66
N ARG A 99 3.97 -14.36 -4.03
CA ARG A 99 5.07 -15.03 -4.70
C ARG A 99 5.07 -16.55 -4.58
N SER A 100 4.37 -17.10 -3.59
CA SER A 100 4.41 -18.51 -3.25
C SER A 100 3.04 -19.01 -2.78
N TRP A 101 1.97 -18.61 -3.48
CA TRP A 101 0.63 -19.09 -3.16
C TRP A 101 0.55 -20.60 -3.32
N PRO A 102 0.11 -21.36 -2.28
CA PRO A 102 -0.01 -22.82 -2.36
C PRO A 102 -1.02 -23.25 -3.43
N GLY A 103 -0.57 -23.98 -4.44
CA GLY A 103 -1.40 -24.55 -5.48
C GLY A 103 -1.98 -25.91 -5.10
N TYR A 104 -2.87 -26.43 -5.95
CA TYR A 104 -3.62 -27.65 -5.68
C TYR A 104 -2.76 -28.93 -5.61
N ASN A 105 -1.68 -29.01 -6.39
CA ASN A 105 -0.82 -30.18 -6.50
C ASN A 105 0.49 -30.09 -5.70
N GLY A 106 0.55 -29.19 -4.69
CA GLY A 106 1.78 -28.92 -3.94
C GLY A 106 2.79 -28.03 -4.66
N GLU A 107 2.42 -27.47 -5.79
CA GLU A 107 3.15 -26.43 -6.50
C GLU A 107 2.91 -25.06 -5.85
N PHE A 108 3.77 -24.09 -6.14
CA PHE A 108 3.59 -22.70 -5.73
C PHE A 108 3.30 -21.83 -6.94
N ILE A 109 2.36 -20.89 -6.77
CA ILE A 109 1.96 -19.94 -7.82
C ILE A 109 2.57 -18.58 -7.49
N ASP A 110 3.40 -18.06 -8.39
CA ASP A 110 3.91 -16.69 -8.35
C ASP A 110 2.93 -15.76 -9.08
N GLN A 111 2.01 -15.16 -8.30
CA GLN A 111 0.97 -14.27 -8.83
C GLN A 111 1.56 -13.02 -9.49
N ILE A 112 2.69 -12.48 -8.96
CA ILE A 112 3.33 -11.29 -9.54
C ILE A 112 3.92 -11.61 -10.91
N SER A 113 4.67 -12.70 -11.03
CA SER A 113 5.21 -13.14 -12.34
C SER A 113 4.09 -13.40 -13.34
N GLN A 114 3.00 -14.06 -12.91
CA GLN A 114 1.86 -14.35 -13.77
C GLN A 114 1.17 -13.06 -14.25
N VAL A 115 0.92 -12.10 -13.36
CA VAL A 115 0.24 -10.86 -13.76
C VAL A 115 1.11 -9.99 -14.67
N VAL A 116 2.44 -9.97 -14.47
CA VAL A 116 3.38 -9.30 -15.39
C VAL A 116 3.32 -9.93 -16.78
N TYR A 117 3.32 -11.27 -16.84
CA TYR A 117 3.18 -12.00 -18.10
C TYR A 117 1.84 -11.68 -18.79
N ASP A 118 0.74 -11.72 -18.05
CA ASP A 118 -0.60 -11.48 -18.59
C ASP A 118 -0.79 -10.04 -19.05
N ILE A 119 -0.27 -9.04 -18.36
CA ILE A 119 -0.31 -7.64 -18.82
C ILE A 119 0.39 -7.49 -20.17
N LYS A 120 1.51 -8.19 -20.38
CA LYS A 120 2.27 -8.13 -21.66
C LYS A 120 1.60 -8.89 -22.79
N ASN A 121 0.98 -10.04 -22.52
CA ASN A 121 0.53 -10.97 -23.54
C ASN A 121 -1.00 -11.01 -23.72
N ASN A 122 -1.76 -10.57 -22.73
CA ASN A 122 -3.22 -10.54 -22.73
C ASN A 122 -3.75 -9.31 -21.97
N PRO A 123 -3.42 -8.08 -22.43
CA PRO A 123 -3.74 -6.85 -21.69
C PRO A 123 -5.24 -6.61 -21.49
N ASP A 124 -6.10 -7.16 -22.35
CA ASP A 124 -7.57 -7.06 -22.25
C ASP A 124 -8.17 -8.01 -21.20
N SER A 125 -7.34 -8.81 -20.52
CA SER A 125 -7.79 -9.75 -19.48
C SER A 125 -8.46 -9.01 -18.32
N ARG A 126 -9.60 -9.55 -17.86
CA ARG A 126 -10.28 -9.12 -16.63
C ARG A 126 -9.80 -9.87 -15.39
N ARG A 127 -8.72 -10.67 -15.52
CA ARG A 127 -8.16 -11.55 -14.48
C ARG A 127 -6.77 -11.11 -14.03
N LEU A 128 -6.39 -9.86 -14.31
CA LEU A 128 -5.11 -9.28 -13.88
C LEU A 128 -5.18 -8.95 -12.38
N ILE A 129 -5.27 -9.99 -11.54
CA ILE A 129 -5.54 -9.90 -10.10
C ILE A 129 -4.41 -10.57 -9.33
N VAL A 130 -4.02 -9.95 -8.20
CA VAL A 130 -3.16 -10.51 -7.17
C VAL A 130 -3.92 -10.49 -5.85
N SER A 131 -4.03 -11.63 -5.17
CA SER A 131 -4.72 -11.79 -3.89
C SER A 131 -3.74 -12.13 -2.77
N ALA A 132 -3.89 -11.48 -1.62
CA ALA A 132 -3.20 -11.86 -0.38
C ALA A 132 -4.13 -12.58 0.60
N TRP A 133 -5.44 -12.55 0.37
CA TRP A 133 -6.44 -13.17 1.25
C TRP A 133 -6.63 -14.65 0.90
N ASN A 134 -5.84 -15.50 1.54
CA ASN A 134 -5.93 -16.95 1.42
C ASN A 134 -6.66 -17.50 2.64
N VAL A 135 -7.94 -17.85 2.48
CA VAL A 135 -8.81 -18.30 3.59
C VAL A 135 -8.25 -19.56 4.27
N ALA A 136 -7.63 -20.46 3.51
CA ALA A 136 -7.05 -21.69 4.05
C ALA A 136 -5.77 -21.45 4.87
N ASP A 137 -5.14 -20.27 4.73
CA ASP A 137 -3.82 -19.97 5.29
C ASP A 137 -3.85 -18.87 6.36
N LEU A 138 -5.04 -18.30 6.65
CA LEU A 138 -5.16 -17.22 7.64
C LEU A 138 -4.63 -17.58 9.03
N GLY A 139 -4.72 -18.85 9.42
CA GLY A 139 -4.19 -19.34 10.70
C GLY A 139 -2.67 -19.36 10.80
N ASN A 140 -1.96 -19.23 9.68
CA ASN A 140 -0.49 -19.17 9.57
C ASN A 140 0.03 -17.73 9.43
N MET A 141 -0.80 -16.74 9.69
CA MET A 141 -0.48 -15.31 9.57
C MET A 141 -0.58 -14.63 10.93
N ASN A 142 0.50 -13.99 11.38
CA ASN A 142 0.48 -13.23 12.64
C ASN A 142 -0.45 -12.01 12.53
N LEU A 143 -0.61 -11.46 11.31
CA LEU A 143 -1.57 -10.41 10.99
C LEU A 143 -2.25 -10.70 9.65
N PRO A 144 -3.56 -11.07 9.63
CA PRO A 144 -4.30 -11.23 8.38
C PRO A 144 -4.26 -10.00 7.50
N PRO A 145 -4.03 -10.14 6.17
CA PRO A 145 -3.79 -9.03 5.27
C PRO A 145 -4.90 -7.98 5.28
N CYS A 146 -4.55 -6.73 5.53
CA CYS A 146 -5.46 -5.59 5.34
C CYS A 146 -5.67 -5.30 3.85
N HIS A 147 -4.59 -5.32 3.05
CA HIS A 147 -4.62 -5.23 1.59
C HIS A 147 -5.01 -6.61 1.03
N VAL A 148 -6.28 -6.78 0.71
CA VAL A 148 -6.87 -8.09 0.39
C VAL A 148 -6.50 -8.55 -1.02
N LEU A 149 -6.70 -7.67 -2.00
CA LEU A 149 -6.39 -7.91 -3.40
C LEU A 149 -6.18 -6.60 -4.15
N PHE A 150 -5.47 -6.69 -5.25
CA PHE A 150 -5.42 -5.61 -6.23
C PHE A 150 -5.58 -6.15 -7.65
N GLN A 151 -6.12 -5.30 -8.52
CA GLN A 151 -6.40 -5.62 -9.91
C GLN A 151 -5.81 -4.55 -10.81
N PHE A 152 -5.21 -4.99 -11.93
CA PHE A 152 -4.74 -4.10 -12.98
C PHE A 152 -5.77 -4.00 -14.12
N TYR A 153 -5.70 -2.86 -14.81
CA TYR A 153 -6.49 -2.57 -15.99
C TYR A 153 -5.64 -1.84 -17.02
N VAL A 154 -5.63 -2.35 -18.24
CA VAL A 154 -4.90 -1.75 -19.36
C VAL A 154 -5.88 -1.10 -20.33
N ALA A 155 -5.65 0.16 -20.65
CA ALA A 155 -6.40 0.89 -21.67
C ALA A 155 -5.53 2.02 -22.25
N GLU A 156 -5.63 2.26 -23.56
CA GLU A 156 -4.97 3.39 -24.22
C GLU A 156 -3.45 3.49 -23.93
N GLY A 157 -2.77 2.34 -23.83
CA GLY A 157 -1.34 2.27 -23.51
C GLY A 157 -0.99 2.63 -22.07
N ARG A 158 -1.97 2.66 -21.18
CA ARG A 158 -1.83 2.98 -19.75
C ARG A 158 -2.22 1.80 -18.88
N LEU A 159 -1.51 1.66 -17.76
CA LEU A 159 -1.81 0.69 -16.71
C LEU A 159 -2.41 1.43 -15.51
N SER A 160 -3.59 1.00 -15.08
CA SER A 160 -4.22 1.46 -13.83
C SER A 160 -4.28 0.31 -12.82
N LEU A 161 -4.34 0.65 -11.54
CA LEU A 161 -4.40 -0.32 -10.44
C LEU A 161 -5.56 0.03 -9.51
N GLN A 162 -6.37 -0.96 -9.14
CA GLN A 162 -7.35 -0.83 -8.06
C GLN A 162 -6.98 -1.74 -6.91
N LEU A 163 -6.84 -1.17 -5.69
CA LEU A 163 -6.66 -1.89 -4.44
C LEU A 163 -7.98 -2.00 -3.69
N TYR A 164 -8.29 -3.18 -3.13
CA TYR A 164 -9.27 -3.33 -2.06
C TYR A 164 -8.57 -3.61 -0.73
N GLN A 165 -8.80 -2.75 0.25
CA GLN A 165 -8.32 -2.88 1.63
C GLN A 165 -9.50 -3.02 2.59
N ARG A 166 -9.57 -4.17 3.30
CA ARG A 166 -10.70 -4.49 4.20
C ARG A 166 -10.73 -3.65 5.48
N SER A 167 -9.55 -3.22 5.95
CA SER A 167 -9.35 -2.50 7.20
C SER A 167 -8.30 -1.42 6.97
N ALA A 168 -8.67 -0.16 7.14
CA ALA A 168 -7.87 0.99 6.75
C ALA A 168 -7.72 2.00 7.89
N ASP A 169 -6.58 1.95 8.62
CA ASP A 169 -6.17 3.01 9.52
C ASP A 169 -5.88 4.27 8.71
N THR A 170 -6.79 5.22 8.79
CA THR A 170 -6.76 6.39 7.92
C THR A 170 -5.62 7.34 8.26
N PHE A 171 -5.15 7.39 9.51
CA PHE A 171 -4.11 8.35 9.87
C PHE A 171 -2.68 7.83 9.63
N LEU A 172 -2.35 6.60 10.04
CA LEU A 172 -1.01 6.04 9.86
C LEU A 172 -0.89 5.19 8.60
N GLY A 173 -1.80 4.22 8.39
CA GLY A 173 -1.69 3.23 7.33
C GLY A 173 -2.03 3.76 5.94
N VAL A 174 -3.20 4.38 5.76
CA VAL A 174 -3.69 4.83 4.44
C VAL A 174 -2.68 5.69 3.67
N PRO A 175 -1.97 6.67 4.28
CA PRO A 175 -0.95 7.43 3.57
C PRO A 175 0.21 6.60 3.03
N PHE A 176 0.65 5.58 3.77
CA PHE A 176 1.67 4.63 3.34
C PHE A 176 1.16 3.78 2.18
N ASN A 177 -0.07 3.27 2.29
CA ASN A 177 -0.67 2.41 1.27
C ASN A 177 -0.90 3.16 -0.05
N ILE A 178 -1.33 4.44 -0.02
CA ILE A 178 -1.45 5.27 -1.21
C ILE A 178 -0.11 5.35 -1.95
N ALA A 179 0.97 5.66 -1.25
CA ALA A 179 2.29 5.79 -1.85
C ALA A 179 2.84 4.43 -2.33
N SER A 180 2.71 3.37 -1.52
CA SER A 180 3.21 2.03 -1.83
C SER A 180 2.57 1.45 -3.10
N TYR A 181 1.23 1.48 -3.22
CA TYR A 181 0.55 0.95 -4.39
C TYR A 181 0.67 1.84 -5.63
N SER A 182 0.83 3.15 -5.45
CA SER A 182 1.19 4.04 -6.57
C SER A 182 2.59 3.73 -7.10
N LEU A 183 3.53 3.41 -6.19
CA LEU A 183 4.87 3.00 -6.57
C LEU A 183 4.85 1.65 -7.29
N LEU A 184 4.11 0.66 -6.78
CA LEU A 184 3.91 -0.63 -7.44
C LEU A 184 3.32 -0.45 -8.85
N LEU A 185 2.32 0.43 -9.02
CA LEU A 185 1.75 0.75 -10.32
C LEU A 185 2.80 1.31 -11.30
N MET A 186 3.66 2.24 -10.83
CA MET A 186 4.72 2.80 -11.67
C MET A 186 5.74 1.73 -12.08
N MET A 187 6.18 0.88 -11.14
CA MET A 187 7.11 -0.22 -11.40
C MET A 187 6.52 -1.22 -12.43
N MET A 188 5.27 -1.63 -12.22
CA MET A 188 4.56 -2.55 -13.11
C MET A 188 4.39 -1.94 -14.51
N ALA A 189 4.01 -0.68 -14.62
CA ALA A 189 3.89 0.02 -15.90
C ALA A 189 5.23 0.04 -16.64
N GLN A 190 6.34 0.39 -15.97
CA GLN A 190 7.67 0.41 -16.56
C GLN A 190 8.09 -0.96 -17.13
N VAL A 191 8.00 -2.03 -16.33
CA VAL A 191 8.47 -3.36 -16.75
C VAL A 191 7.55 -4.01 -17.79
N THR A 192 6.34 -3.50 -17.97
CA THR A 192 5.39 -3.97 -19.02
C THR A 192 5.34 -3.06 -20.23
N GLY A 193 6.11 -1.95 -20.26
CA GLY A 193 6.18 -1.01 -21.38
C GLY A 193 4.96 -0.10 -21.51
N LEU A 194 4.18 0.07 -20.43
CA LEU A 194 3.00 0.92 -20.37
C LEU A 194 3.30 2.23 -19.62
N LYS A 195 2.40 3.22 -19.75
CA LYS A 195 2.43 4.43 -18.92
C LYS A 195 1.59 4.21 -17.66
N PRO A 196 1.99 4.75 -16.49
CA PRO A 196 1.12 4.75 -15.32
C PRO A 196 -0.18 5.50 -15.60
N GLY A 197 -1.30 4.94 -15.15
CA GLY A 197 -2.63 5.53 -15.22
C GLY A 197 -3.12 5.98 -13.85
N ASP A 198 -4.31 5.53 -13.48
CA ASP A 198 -4.93 5.85 -12.20
C ASP A 198 -4.64 4.78 -11.14
N PHE A 199 -4.38 5.22 -9.93
CA PHE A 199 -4.51 4.39 -8.73
C PHE A 199 -5.88 4.61 -8.10
N ILE A 200 -6.68 3.53 -8.02
CA ILE A 200 -8.00 3.52 -7.39
C ILE A 200 -7.87 2.78 -6.05
N TYR A 201 -8.21 3.45 -4.96
CA TYR A 201 -8.10 2.89 -3.64
C TYR A 201 -9.48 2.72 -3.00
N THR A 202 -9.91 1.48 -2.86
CA THR A 202 -11.20 1.09 -2.26
C THR A 202 -10.96 0.50 -0.89
N THR A 203 -11.68 1.02 0.12
CA THR A 203 -11.55 0.60 1.52
C THR A 203 -12.88 0.09 2.06
N GLY A 204 -12.83 -0.94 2.92
CA GLY A 204 -13.96 -1.48 3.67
C GLY A 204 -14.20 -0.72 4.98
N ASP A 205 -13.80 -1.29 6.13
CA ASP A 205 -13.78 -0.58 7.42
C ASP A 205 -12.68 0.49 7.40
N THR A 206 -13.10 1.73 7.26
CA THR A 206 -12.21 2.88 7.12
C THR A 206 -12.30 3.70 8.39
N HIS A 207 -11.27 3.65 9.21
CA HIS A 207 -11.34 4.12 10.57
C HIS A 207 -10.21 5.09 10.95
N LEU A 208 -10.49 5.89 11.95
CA LEU A 208 -9.56 6.75 12.66
C LEU A 208 -9.57 6.31 14.12
N TYR A 209 -8.41 5.95 14.66
CA TYR A 209 -8.28 5.65 16.08
C TYR A 209 -8.59 6.87 16.95
N LEU A 210 -9.21 6.67 18.12
CA LEU A 210 -9.62 7.77 18.99
C LEU A 210 -8.43 8.61 19.49
N ASN A 211 -7.26 8.00 19.67
CA ASN A 211 -6.01 8.68 20.02
C ASN A 211 -5.39 9.50 18.87
N HIS A 212 -5.94 9.42 17.65
CA HIS A 212 -5.46 10.17 16.47
C HIS A 212 -6.37 11.36 16.07
N ILE A 213 -7.45 11.61 16.80
CA ILE A 213 -8.45 12.65 16.45
C ILE A 213 -7.80 14.04 16.37
N GLU A 214 -7.02 14.42 17.37
CA GLU A 214 -6.38 15.74 17.40
C GLU A 214 -5.32 15.90 16.31
N GLN A 215 -4.58 14.83 16.00
CA GLN A 215 -3.63 14.79 14.90
C GLN A 215 -4.33 14.95 13.54
N ALA A 216 -5.46 14.28 13.35
CA ALA A 216 -6.27 14.40 12.14
C ALA A 216 -6.84 15.83 11.98
N ARG A 217 -7.35 16.44 13.07
CA ARG A 217 -7.80 17.82 13.08
C ARG A 217 -6.68 18.80 12.70
N LEU A 218 -5.49 18.61 13.31
CA LEU A 218 -4.31 19.40 12.97
C LEU A 218 -3.96 19.25 11.49
N GLN A 219 -3.99 18.04 10.95
CA GLN A 219 -3.68 17.80 9.54
C GLN A 219 -4.68 18.47 8.61
N LEU A 220 -5.96 18.52 8.98
CA LEU A 220 -7.01 19.20 8.20
C LEU A 220 -6.84 20.73 8.15
N THR A 221 -6.11 21.35 9.07
CA THR A 221 -5.78 22.79 8.99
C THR A 221 -4.72 23.12 7.95
N ARG A 222 -4.02 22.11 7.40
CA ARG A 222 -2.89 22.29 6.49
C ARG A 222 -3.34 22.25 5.03
N THR A 223 -2.98 23.26 4.27
CA THR A 223 -3.21 23.27 2.82
C THR A 223 -2.26 22.29 2.12
N PRO A 224 -2.77 21.40 1.25
CA PRO A 224 -1.92 20.57 0.41
C PRO A 224 -0.98 21.41 -0.46
N ARG A 225 0.26 20.94 -0.61
CA ARG A 225 1.25 21.51 -1.51
C ARG A 225 1.31 20.70 -2.79
N GLN A 226 2.05 21.20 -3.78
CA GLN A 226 2.27 20.47 -5.03
C GLN A 226 2.80 19.05 -4.75
N LEU A 227 2.30 18.07 -5.51
CA LEU A 227 2.78 16.71 -5.43
C LEU A 227 4.24 16.61 -5.91
N PRO A 228 5.04 15.74 -5.28
CA PRO A 228 6.38 15.44 -5.78
C PRO A 228 6.34 14.62 -7.06
N ALA A 229 7.48 14.53 -7.73
CA ALA A 229 7.70 13.56 -8.79
C ALA A 229 8.49 12.36 -8.26
N MET A 230 8.12 11.16 -8.66
CA MET A 230 8.91 9.94 -8.45
C MET A 230 9.51 9.52 -9.80
N ARG A 231 10.83 9.34 -9.83
CA ARG A 231 11.53 8.77 -10.97
C ARG A 231 12.06 7.40 -10.64
N LEU A 232 11.85 6.47 -11.54
CA LEU A 232 12.41 5.13 -11.48
C LEU A 232 13.62 5.05 -12.43
N ASN A 233 14.61 4.25 -12.05
CA ASN A 233 15.72 3.95 -12.95
C ASN A 233 15.18 3.25 -14.22
N PRO A 234 15.31 3.87 -15.41
CA PRO A 234 14.70 3.34 -16.64
C PRO A 234 15.38 2.06 -17.15
N ASP A 235 16.55 1.71 -16.62
CA ASP A 235 17.30 0.52 -17.03
C ASP A 235 16.75 -0.76 -16.39
N VAL A 236 15.98 -0.67 -15.32
CA VAL A 236 15.33 -1.82 -14.68
C VAL A 236 14.19 -2.34 -15.56
N LYS A 237 14.28 -3.62 -15.96
CA LYS A 237 13.33 -4.28 -16.88
C LYS A 237 12.57 -5.44 -16.26
N ASN A 238 12.97 -5.89 -15.07
CA ASN A 238 12.28 -6.93 -14.32
C ASN A 238 11.80 -6.35 -12.98
N ILE A 239 10.56 -6.66 -12.59
CA ILE A 239 9.93 -6.15 -11.37
C ILE A 239 10.70 -6.52 -10.09
N PHE A 240 11.44 -7.62 -10.13
CA PHE A 240 12.21 -8.15 -8.99
C PHE A 240 13.64 -7.61 -8.88
N ASP A 241 14.10 -6.86 -9.89
CA ASP A 241 15.47 -6.31 -9.93
C ASP A 241 15.56 -4.91 -9.32
N PHE A 242 14.43 -4.29 -8.98
CA PHE A 242 14.43 -2.99 -8.32
C PHE A 242 15.11 -3.05 -6.96
N VAL A 243 15.98 -2.07 -6.71
CA VAL A 243 16.61 -1.80 -5.42
C VAL A 243 16.27 -0.37 -4.98
N TYR A 244 16.56 -0.03 -3.73
CA TYR A 244 16.19 1.28 -3.15
C TYR A 244 16.77 2.47 -3.95
N GLU A 245 17.96 2.32 -4.50
CA GLU A 245 18.68 3.33 -5.27
C GLU A 245 18.02 3.65 -6.62
N ASP A 246 17.10 2.81 -7.09
CA ASP A 246 16.37 3.02 -8.34
C ASP A 246 15.22 4.03 -8.21
N PHE A 247 14.95 4.51 -6.99
CA PHE A 247 13.86 5.43 -6.69
C PHE A 247 14.37 6.82 -6.32
N THR A 248 14.04 7.82 -7.13
CA THR A 248 14.42 9.21 -6.87
C THR A 248 13.17 10.06 -6.68
N LEU A 249 13.02 10.62 -5.46
CA LEU A 249 11.94 11.54 -5.16
C LEU A 249 12.40 12.98 -5.39
N GLU A 250 11.69 13.72 -6.24
CA GLU A 250 11.97 15.12 -6.57
C GLU A 250 10.88 16.05 -6.05
N ASN A 251 11.26 17.23 -5.59
CA ASN A 251 10.36 18.32 -5.21
C ASN A 251 9.39 17.98 -4.06
N TYR A 252 9.76 17.08 -3.15
CA TYR A 252 8.94 16.78 -1.98
C TYR A 252 9.10 17.85 -0.91
N ASN A 253 8.10 18.71 -0.79
CA ASN A 253 8.03 19.80 0.20
C ASN A 253 6.81 19.64 1.11
N PRO A 254 6.80 18.68 2.05
CA PRO A 254 5.66 18.46 2.93
C PRO A 254 5.65 19.43 4.11
N TRP A 255 4.48 19.53 4.76
CA TRP A 255 4.39 20.02 6.12
C TRP A 255 5.15 19.07 7.07
N PRO A 256 5.57 19.56 8.26
CA PRO A 256 6.27 18.73 9.24
C PRO A 256 5.47 17.46 9.60
N HIS A 257 6.21 16.42 10.01
CA HIS A 257 5.61 15.21 10.55
C HIS A 257 4.64 15.50 11.69
N ILE A 258 3.57 14.69 11.82
CA ILE A 258 2.66 14.69 12.96
C ILE A 258 2.84 13.35 13.66
N LYS A 259 3.37 13.38 14.88
CA LYS A 259 3.57 12.16 15.68
C LYS A 259 2.22 11.59 16.11
N ALA A 260 2.08 10.28 16.01
CA ALA A 260 0.95 9.51 16.52
C ALA A 260 1.45 8.13 16.96
N ASP A 261 0.86 7.59 18.00
CA ASP A 261 1.24 6.29 18.56
C ASP A 261 0.49 5.17 17.81
N ILE A 262 1.16 4.05 17.56
CA ILE A 262 0.55 2.89 16.91
C ILE A 262 -0.43 2.24 17.91
N SER A 263 -1.59 1.82 17.42
CA SER A 263 -2.56 1.01 18.18
C SER A 263 -2.41 -0.46 17.77
N VAL A 264 -1.92 -1.32 18.68
CA VAL A 264 -1.62 -2.75 18.48
C VAL A 264 -2.44 -3.65 19.38
#